data_1452ae40be69962de8b29aad552403ec
#
_entry.id   1452ae40be69962de8b29aad552403ec
#
_cell.length_a   1.000
_cell.length_b   1.000
_cell.length_c   1.000
_cell.angle_alpha   90.00
_cell.angle_beta   90.00
_cell.angle_gamma   90.00
#
_symmetry.space_group_name_H-M   'P 1'
#
loop_
_entity.id
_entity.type
_entity.pdbx_description
1 polymer ?
#
loop_
_entity_poly.entity_id
_entity_poly.type
_entity_poly.pdbx_seq_one_letter_code
_entity_poly.pdbx_strand_id
1 'polypeptide(L)'
;MYAVIGRGKIKPDRADEALAMIGDRGVAMLQGMAGSANGYWARSNGDDIIQHSFWLFDTEENARTAEATFNRLRDMPEAPATFVSVDVCEIVGHV
;
A
#
# COMPACT_ATOMS: atom_id res chain seq x y z
N MET A 1 0.25 -11.29 -13.79
CA MET A 1 -0.15 -10.66 -12.52
C MET A 1 0.86 -9.58 -12.14
N TYR A 2 0.38 -8.50 -11.60
CA TYR A 2 1.20 -7.34 -11.24
C TYR A 2 0.96 -6.94 -9.81
N ALA A 3 1.98 -6.38 -9.16
CA ALA A 3 1.87 -5.87 -7.82
C ALA A 3 2.12 -4.37 -7.78
N VAL A 4 1.38 -3.67 -6.94
CA VAL A 4 1.73 -2.32 -6.52
C VAL A 4 2.38 -2.44 -5.15
N ILE A 5 3.64 -2.06 -5.07
CA ILE A 5 4.43 -2.17 -3.85
C ILE A 5 4.68 -0.77 -3.32
N GLY A 6 4.09 -0.48 -2.18
CA GLY A 6 4.25 0.80 -1.50
C GLY A 6 5.07 0.65 -0.23
N ARG A 7 5.88 1.65 0.07
CA ARG A 7 6.62 1.73 1.32
C ARG A 7 6.40 3.10 1.94
N GLY A 8 6.10 3.10 3.22
CA GLY A 8 5.88 4.33 3.96
C GLY A 8 6.55 4.29 5.32
N LYS A 9 7.08 5.44 5.75
CA LYS A 9 7.60 5.63 7.09
C LYS A 9 6.47 6.11 7.98
N ILE A 10 6.17 5.36 9.03
CA ILE A 10 5.10 5.69 9.97
C ILE A 10 5.61 6.70 11.00
N LYS A 11 4.82 7.72 11.27
CA LYS A 11 5.08 8.67 12.37
C LYS A 11 4.91 7.91 13.69
N PRO A 12 5.93 7.85 14.57
CA PRO A 12 5.90 6.98 15.75
C PRO A 12 4.73 7.24 16.69
N ASP A 13 4.33 8.51 16.84
CA ASP A 13 3.21 8.92 17.70
C ASP A 13 1.83 8.62 17.07
N ARG A 14 1.80 8.18 15.82
CA ARG A 14 0.57 7.87 15.08
C ARG A 14 0.53 6.42 14.57
N ALA A 15 1.36 5.55 15.14
CA ALA A 15 1.48 4.15 14.70
C ALA A 15 0.16 3.38 14.83
N ASP A 16 -0.57 3.57 15.93
CA ASP A 16 -1.87 2.91 16.16
C ASP A 16 -2.93 3.42 15.19
N GLU A 17 -2.93 4.72 14.90
CA GLU A 17 -3.83 5.32 13.91
C GLU A 17 -3.56 4.76 12.51
N ALA A 18 -2.28 4.64 12.13
CA ALA A 18 -1.92 4.07 10.84
C ALA A 18 -2.40 2.62 10.70
N LEU A 19 -2.28 1.83 11.77
CA LEU A 19 -2.75 0.45 11.78
C LEU A 19 -4.28 0.37 11.64
N ALA A 20 -5.00 1.21 12.37
CA ALA A 20 -6.47 1.26 12.30
C ALA A 20 -6.95 1.65 10.91
N MET A 21 -6.28 2.56 10.22
CA MET A 21 -6.63 2.98 8.86
C MET A 21 -6.55 1.84 7.84
N ILE A 22 -5.63 0.90 8.01
CA ILE A 22 -5.54 -0.28 7.14
C ILE A 22 -6.81 -1.11 7.27
N GLY A 23 -7.21 -1.44 8.49
CA GLY A 23 -8.41 -2.23 8.75
C GLY A 23 -9.69 -1.53 8.34
N ASP A 24 -9.81 -0.24 8.65
CA ASP A 24 -11.05 0.53 8.44
C ASP A 24 -11.24 0.98 6.98
N ARG A 25 -10.15 1.26 6.27
CA ARG A 25 -10.20 1.87 4.94
C ARG A 25 -9.40 1.12 3.89
N GLY A 26 -8.17 0.71 4.22
CA GLY A 26 -7.26 0.10 3.26
C GLY A 26 -7.79 -1.18 2.65
N VAL A 27 -8.28 -2.09 3.47
CA VAL A 27 -8.85 -3.38 3.02
C VAL A 27 -10.06 -3.15 2.11
N ALA A 28 -11.00 -2.33 2.56
CA ALA A 28 -12.21 -2.04 1.78
C ALA A 28 -11.89 -1.34 0.46
N MET A 29 -10.95 -0.41 0.48
CA MET A 29 -10.51 0.31 -0.71
C MET A 29 -9.90 -0.65 -1.74
N LEU A 30 -9.02 -1.55 -1.30
CA LEU A 30 -8.40 -2.52 -2.19
C LEU A 30 -9.44 -3.49 -2.79
N GLN A 31 -10.37 -3.96 -1.96
CA GLN A 31 -11.44 -4.86 -2.42
C GLN A 31 -12.33 -4.20 -3.49
N GLY A 32 -12.46 -2.90 -3.46
CA GLY A 32 -13.23 -2.15 -4.45
C GLY A 32 -12.48 -1.81 -5.74
N MET A 33 -11.19 -2.09 -5.80
CA MET A 33 -10.39 -1.81 -7.00
C MET A 33 -10.55 -2.89 -8.06
N ALA A 34 -10.69 -2.47 -9.32
CA ALA A 34 -10.81 -3.40 -10.45
C ALA A 34 -9.59 -4.32 -10.54
N GLY A 35 -9.84 -5.61 -10.68
CA GLY A 35 -8.78 -6.61 -10.88
C GLY A 35 -7.97 -6.95 -9.64
N SER A 36 -8.33 -6.42 -8.46
CA SER A 36 -7.63 -6.76 -7.23
C SER A 36 -7.80 -8.24 -6.88
N ALA A 37 -6.69 -8.91 -6.58
CA ALA A 37 -6.68 -10.32 -6.22
C ALA A 37 -6.42 -10.52 -4.72
N ASN A 38 -5.32 -9.95 -4.23
CA ASN A 38 -4.90 -10.04 -2.84
C ASN A 38 -4.21 -8.75 -2.39
N GLY A 39 -4.12 -8.56 -1.10
CA GLY A 39 -3.36 -7.48 -0.52
C GLY A 39 -2.75 -7.88 0.82
N TYR A 40 -1.56 -7.37 1.06
CA TYR A 40 -0.83 -7.59 2.29
C TYR A 40 -0.24 -6.27 2.75
N TRP A 41 -0.31 -6.04 4.05
CA TRP A 41 0.37 -4.94 4.72
C TRP A 41 1.28 -5.55 5.77
N ALA A 42 2.55 -5.21 5.71
CA ALA A 42 3.55 -5.69 6.65
C ALA A 42 4.30 -4.52 7.26
N ARG A 43 4.71 -4.66 8.49
CA ARG A 43 5.42 -3.61 9.21
C ARG A 43 6.74 -4.12 9.75
N SER A 44 7.82 -3.45 9.41
CA SER A 44 9.10 -3.69 10.05
C SER A 44 9.31 -2.69 11.19
N ASN A 45 9.66 -3.20 12.36
CA ASN A 45 9.86 -2.41 13.58
C ASN A 45 11.34 -2.45 13.93
N GLY A 46 12.08 -1.45 13.45
CA GLY A 46 13.46 -1.20 13.78
C GLY A 46 13.58 0.20 14.40
N ASP A 47 14.64 0.92 14.05
CA ASP A 47 14.81 2.32 14.44
C ASP A 47 13.67 3.18 13.89
N ASP A 48 13.25 2.86 12.66
CA ASP A 48 12.06 3.43 12.04
C ASP A 48 10.98 2.36 11.88
N ILE A 49 9.73 2.79 11.89
CA ILE A 49 8.59 1.92 11.58
C ILE A 49 8.30 2.08 10.09
N ILE A 50 8.56 1.03 9.32
CA ILE A 50 8.31 1.03 7.88
C ILE A 50 7.12 0.12 7.58
N GLN A 51 6.13 0.67 6.89
CA GLN A 51 4.99 -0.09 6.40
C GLN A 51 5.20 -0.44 4.94
N HIS A 52 5.04 -1.72 4.63
CA HIS A 52 5.12 -2.26 3.29
C HIS A 52 3.73 -2.68 2.86
N SER A 53 3.33 -2.29 1.66
CA SER A 53 2.04 -2.67 1.09
C SER A 53 2.27 -3.45 -0.18
N PHE A 54 1.61 -4.59 -0.31
CA PHE A 54 1.60 -5.41 -1.52
C PHE A 54 0.17 -5.56 -1.99
N TRP A 55 -0.16 -4.92 -3.10
CA TRP A 55 -1.49 -5.02 -3.71
C TRP A 55 -1.35 -5.75 -5.04
N LEU A 56 -2.03 -6.88 -5.18
CA LEU A 56 -1.94 -7.74 -6.35
C LEU A 56 -3.12 -7.52 -7.29
N PHE A 57 -2.81 -7.39 -8.58
CA PHE A 57 -3.78 -7.15 -9.64
C PHE A 57 -3.58 -8.14 -10.79
N ASP A 58 -4.67 -8.40 -11.52
CA ASP A 58 -4.68 -9.31 -12.66
C ASP A 58 -3.95 -8.75 -13.88
N THR A 59 -3.98 -7.41 -14.09
CA THR A 59 -3.38 -6.76 -15.24
C THR A 59 -2.51 -5.57 -14.84
N GLU A 60 -1.57 -5.20 -15.71
CA GLU A 60 -0.76 -4.00 -15.52
C GLU A 60 -1.61 -2.73 -15.50
N GLU A 61 -2.63 -2.66 -16.37
CA GLU A 61 -3.53 -1.51 -16.42
C GLU A 61 -4.22 -1.26 -15.08
N ASN A 62 -4.75 -2.31 -14.45
CA ASN A 62 -5.38 -2.20 -13.14
C ASN A 62 -4.37 -1.84 -12.05
N ALA A 63 -3.16 -2.37 -12.13
CA ALA A 63 -2.08 -2.00 -11.20
C ALA A 63 -1.70 -0.52 -11.35
N ARG A 64 -1.61 -0.01 -12.58
CA ARG A 64 -1.32 1.40 -12.83
C ARG A 64 -2.40 2.33 -12.32
N THR A 65 -3.66 1.92 -12.43
CA THR A 65 -4.79 2.67 -11.85
C THR A 65 -4.67 2.75 -10.32
N ALA A 66 -4.28 1.66 -9.69
CA ALA A 66 -4.04 1.62 -8.25
C ALA A 66 -2.84 2.48 -7.84
N GLU A 67 -1.78 2.47 -8.61
CA GLU A 67 -0.62 3.35 -8.40
C GLU A 67 -1.04 4.82 -8.36
N ALA A 68 -1.92 5.24 -9.25
CA ALA A 68 -2.44 6.60 -9.27
C ALA A 68 -3.19 6.93 -7.97
N THR A 69 -3.93 5.99 -7.42
CA THR A 69 -4.60 6.14 -6.11
C THR A 69 -3.58 6.31 -4.98
N PHE A 70 -2.53 5.50 -4.95
CA PHE A 70 -1.43 5.65 -4.00
C PHE A 70 -0.79 7.04 -4.07
N ASN A 71 -0.53 7.52 -5.28
CA ASN A 71 0.08 8.82 -5.46
C ASN A 71 -0.80 9.97 -4.96
N ARG A 72 -2.12 9.83 -5.06
CA ARG A 72 -3.05 10.80 -4.46
C ARG A 72 -3.00 10.78 -2.94
N LEU A 73 -2.92 9.59 -2.34
CA LEU A 73 -2.80 9.44 -0.88
C LEU A 73 -1.47 10.00 -0.37
N ARG A 74 -0.42 9.89 -1.17
CA ARG A 74 0.91 10.43 -0.86
C ARG A 74 0.91 11.93 -0.62
N ASP A 75 0.07 12.65 -1.35
CA ASP A 75 0.02 14.11 -1.29
C ASP A 75 -0.87 14.64 -0.16
N MET A 76 -1.44 13.75 0.66
CA MET A 76 -2.28 14.16 1.80
C MET A 76 -1.39 14.50 3.01
N PRO A 77 -1.33 15.78 3.43
CA PRO A 77 -0.39 16.21 4.46
C PRO A 77 -0.69 15.66 5.85
N GLU A 78 -1.90 15.20 6.10
CA GLU A 78 -2.34 14.72 7.41
C GLU A 78 -2.22 13.19 7.58
N ALA A 79 -1.67 12.50 6.60
CA ALA A 79 -1.49 11.05 6.67
C ALA A 79 -0.55 10.67 7.82
N PRO A 80 -0.83 9.57 8.55
CA PRO A 80 0.05 9.09 9.62
C PRO A 80 1.36 8.49 9.12
N ALA A 81 1.53 8.40 7.81
CA ALA A 81 2.73 7.88 7.15
C ALA A 81 3.23 8.85 6.10
N THR A 82 4.55 8.86 5.90
CA THR A 82 5.20 9.53 4.79
C THR A 82 5.61 8.46 3.77
N PHE A 83 5.05 8.51 2.55
CA PHE A 83 5.39 7.55 1.51
C PHE A 83 6.83 7.75 1.02
N VAL A 84 7.57 6.67 0.96
CA VAL A 84 8.96 6.63 0.50
C VAL A 84 9.03 6.23 -0.97
N SER A 85 8.28 5.19 -1.35
CA SER A 85 8.27 4.70 -2.72
C SER A 85 6.94 3.99 -3.05
N VAL A 86 6.58 4.03 -4.32
CA VAL A 86 5.47 3.24 -4.88
C VAL A 86 5.94 2.74 -6.23
N ASP A 87 5.90 1.42 -6.44
CA ASP A 87 6.34 0.78 -7.68
C ASP A 87 5.29 -0.19 -8.19
N VAL A 88 5.14 -0.24 -9.52
CA VAL A 88 4.38 -1.30 -10.18
C VAL A 88 5.38 -2.35 -10.65
N CYS A 89 5.17 -3.60 -10.23
CA CYS A 89 6.08 -4.70 -10.50
C CYS A 89 5.35 -5.86 -11.16
N GLU A 90 5.98 -6.49 -12.15
CA GLU A 90 5.51 -7.74 -12.70
C GLU A 90 5.82 -8.88 -11.72
N ILE A 91 4.82 -9.73 -11.46
CA ILE A 91 5.06 -10.93 -10.66
C ILE A 91 5.73 -11.97 -11.54
N VAL A 92 6.94 -12.34 -11.17
CA VAL A 92 7.78 -13.27 -11.97
C VAL A 92 7.89 -14.65 -11.33
N GLY A 93 7.28 -14.87 -10.19
CA GLY A 93 7.25 -16.17 -9.53
C GLY A 93 6.28 -16.16 -8.36
N HIS A 94 5.70 -17.33 -8.08
CA HIS A 94 4.81 -17.54 -6.93
C HIS A 94 4.81 -19.02 -6.55
N VAL A 95 4.35 -19.31 -5.38
CA VAL A 95 4.17 -20.68 -4.87
C VAL A 95 2.73 -21.09 -4.97
#